data_4bf430119e65f9c83f243c3d80d48d8c
#
_entry.id   4bf430119e65f9c83f243c3d80d48d8c
#
_cell.length_a   1.000
_cell.length_b   1.000
_cell.length_c   1.000
_cell.angle_alpha   90.00
_cell.angle_beta   90.00
_cell.angle_gamma   90.00
#
_symmetry.space_group_name_H-M   'P 1'
#
loop_
_entity.id
_entity.type
_entity.pdbx_description
1 polymer ?
#
loop_
_entity_poly.entity_id
_entity_poly.type
_entity_poly.pdbx_seq_one_letter_code
_entity_poly.pdbx_strand_id
1 'polypeptide(L)'
;MSKMNAIGWFDIFVDELDRATGFYETVLDCTLEPIGDPTGENQMMSFPADMSVYGAGGALSKSAHARPGPGGTVVYFSAEDCAVEEARVEAAGGAVIRPKFSIGEFGFVSLCKDTEGNIFGISSMA
;
A
#
# COMPACT_ATOMS: atom_id res chain seq x y z
N MET A 1 11.19 21.25 -12.52
CA MET A 1 10.61 20.04 -11.89
C MET A 1 10.81 20.03 -10.37
N SER A 2 11.63 20.90 -9.86
CA SER A 2 11.91 20.99 -8.42
C SER A 2 10.69 21.25 -7.54
N LYS A 3 9.55 21.59 -8.12
CA LYS A 3 8.31 21.86 -7.37
C LYS A 3 7.48 20.62 -7.09
N MET A 4 7.87 19.47 -7.63
CA MET A 4 7.09 18.24 -7.51
C MET A 4 7.85 17.20 -6.71
N ASN A 5 7.11 16.41 -5.94
CA ASN A 5 7.67 15.21 -5.34
C ASN A 5 7.90 14.17 -6.42
N ALA A 6 8.85 13.26 -6.17
CA ALA A 6 9.25 12.30 -7.19
C ALA A 6 8.11 11.34 -7.56
N ILE A 7 7.26 10.97 -6.59
CA ILE A 7 6.22 9.97 -6.80
C ILE A 7 4.88 10.64 -7.02
N GLY A 8 4.26 10.37 -8.18
CA GLY A 8 2.93 10.86 -8.50
C GLY A 8 1.84 9.81 -8.44
N TRP A 9 2.21 8.54 -8.55
CA TRP A 9 1.27 7.41 -8.54
C TRP A 9 2.06 6.14 -8.23
N PHE A 10 1.38 5.11 -7.71
CA PHE A 10 1.98 3.80 -7.58
C PHE A 10 0.98 2.71 -7.95
N ASP A 11 1.48 1.60 -8.48
CA ASP A 11 0.72 0.37 -8.65
C ASP A 11 1.33 -0.71 -7.77
N ILE A 12 0.47 -1.41 -7.04
CA ILE A 12 0.85 -2.63 -6.33
C ILE A 12 0.25 -3.79 -7.12
N PHE A 13 1.09 -4.64 -7.67
CA PHE A 13 0.61 -5.75 -8.46
C PHE A 13 0.14 -6.89 -7.57
N VAL A 14 -0.94 -7.54 -7.98
CA VAL A 14 -1.61 -8.59 -7.20
C VAL A 14 -2.00 -9.73 -8.13
N ASP A 15 -2.10 -10.93 -7.57
CA ASP A 15 -2.62 -12.10 -8.31
C ASP A 15 -4.14 -12.20 -8.18
N GLU A 16 -4.68 -11.98 -6.97
CA GLU A 16 -6.12 -12.07 -6.68
C GLU A 16 -6.61 -10.72 -6.20
N LEU A 17 -7.24 -9.96 -7.09
CA LEU A 17 -7.64 -8.58 -6.81
C LEU A 17 -8.61 -8.46 -5.64
N ASP A 18 -9.62 -9.35 -5.57
CA ASP A 18 -10.60 -9.29 -4.49
C ASP A 18 -9.96 -9.59 -3.14
N ARG A 19 -9.07 -10.58 -3.10
CA ARG A 19 -8.35 -10.94 -1.87
C ARG A 19 -7.47 -9.80 -1.39
N ALA A 20 -6.71 -9.19 -2.29
CA ALA A 20 -5.83 -8.07 -1.95
C ALA A 20 -6.64 -6.85 -1.51
N THR A 21 -7.75 -6.58 -2.19
CA THR A 21 -8.64 -5.47 -1.84
C THR A 21 -9.14 -5.63 -0.40
N GLY A 22 -9.65 -6.82 -0.06
CA GLY A 22 -10.12 -7.08 1.30
C GLY A 22 -9.03 -6.92 2.35
N PHE A 23 -7.83 -7.36 2.03
CA PHE A 23 -6.68 -7.21 2.92
C PHE A 23 -6.40 -5.73 3.22
N TYR A 24 -6.22 -4.92 2.17
CA TYR A 24 -5.85 -3.52 2.37
C TYR A 24 -6.98 -2.69 2.97
N GLU A 25 -8.23 -2.98 2.62
CA GLU A 25 -9.37 -2.31 3.25
C GLU A 25 -9.40 -2.56 4.75
N THR A 26 -9.10 -3.78 5.16
CA THR A 26 -9.06 -4.14 6.59
C THR A 26 -7.89 -3.46 7.30
N VAL A 27 -6.70 -3.57 6.75
CA VAL A 27 -5.49 -3.06 7.40
C VAL A 27 -5.51 -1.54 7.51
N LEU A 28 -5.89 -0.87 6.42
CA LEU A 28 -5.85 0.60 6.36
C LEU A 28 -7.16 1.25 6.78
N ASP A 29 -8.19 0.45 7.07
CA ASP A 29 -9.52 0.93 7.45
C ASP A 29 -10.03 1.96 6.43
N CYS A 30 -10.09 1.54 5.18
CA CYS A 30 -10.54 2.39 4.09
C CYS A 30 -11.33 1.57 3.09
N THR A 31 -11.91 2.23 2.08
CA THR A 31 -12.65 1.59 1.00
C THR A 31 -11.97 1.89 -0.31
N LEU A 32 -11.60 0.85 -1.06
CA LEU A 32 -11.06 0.98 -2.40
C LEU A 32 -12.19 1.04 -3.42
N GLU A 33 -11.93 1.72 -4.54
CA GLU A 33 -12.92 1.90 -5.59
C GLU A 33 -12.37 1.37 -6.92
N PRO A 34 -13.21 0.67 -7.72
CA PRO A 34 -12.75 0.25 -9.04
C PRO A 34 -12.46 1.45 -9.92
N ILE A 35 -11.37 1.40 -10.66
CA ILE A 35 -11.05 2.42 -11.67
C ILE A 35 -10.81 1.75 -13.01
N GLY A 36 -11.12 2.48 -14.08
CA GLY A 36 -10.92 1.99 -15.42
C GLY A 36 -9.48 2.10 -15.87
N ASP A 37 -9.04 1.12 -16.63
CA ASP A 37 -7.78 1.16 -17.35
C ASP A 37 -8.11 1.44 -18.82
N PRO A 38 -7.69 2.60 -19.37
CA PRO A 38 -8.00 2.92 -20.78
C PRO A 38 -7.46 1.90 -21.77
N THR A 39 -6.39 1.16 -21.42
CA THR A 39 -5.85 0.11 -22.29
C THR A 39 -6.69 -1.16 -22.25
N GLY A 40 -7.50 -1.35 -21.20
CA GLY A 40 -8.26 -2.58 -21.01
C GLY A 40 -7.44 -3.78 -20.56
N GLU A 41 -6.15 -3.59 -20.28
CA GLU A 41 -5.24 -4.69 -19.96
C GLU A 41 -5.18 -5.03 -18.47
N ASN A 42 -5.60 -4.10 -17.60
CA ASN A 42 -5.49 -4.27 -16.17
C ASN A 42 -6.82 -4.14 -15.48
N GLN A 43 -6.98 -4.88 -14.38
CA GLN A 43 -8.10 -4.71 -13.45
C GLN A 43 -7.53 -3.99 -12.23
N MET A 44 -8.15 -2.90 -11.81
CA MET A 44 -7.56 -2.01 -10.82
C MET A 44 -8.57 -1.58 -9.76
N MET A 45 -8.09 -1.47 -8.51
CA MET A 45 -8.83 -0.92 -7.38
C MET A 45 -8.01 0.22 -6.78
N SER A 46 -8.55 1.43 -6.80
CA SER A 46 -7.87 2.64 -6.36
C SER A 46 -7.99 2.83 -4.85
N PHE A 47 -6.89 3.16 -4.20
CA PHE A 47 -6.92 3.66 -2.82
C PHE A 47 -7.58 5.04 -2.80
N PRO A 48 -8.29 5.39 -1.70
CA PRO A 48 -8.82 6.75 -1.60
C PRO A 48 -7.69 7.77 -1.64
N ALA A 49 -7.89 8.84 -2.40
CA ALA A 49 -6.88 9.88 -2.55
C ALA A 49 -7.53 11.24 -2.70
N ASP A 50 -6.84 12.24 -2.16
CA ASP A 50 -7.20 13.65 -2.31
C ASP A 50 -5.97 14.33 -2.90
N MET A 51 -6.08 14.79 -4.13
CA MET A 51 -4.95 15.34 -4.86
C MET A 51 -4.47 16.67 -4.30
N SER A 52 -5.22 17.28 -3.38
CA SER A 52 -4.82 18.52 -2.71
C SER A 52 -4.01 18.25 -1.44
N VAL A 53 -3.89 17.00 -1.03
CA VAL A 53 -3.18 16.61 0.20
C VAL A 53 -1.81 16.03 -0.18
N TYR A 54 -0.85 16.20 0.71
CA TYR A 54 0.50 15.63 0.52
C TYR A 54 0.42 14.10 0.38
N GLY A 55 1.17 13.59 -0.56
CA GLY A 55 1.26 12.16 -0.84
C GLY A 55 0.81 11.83 -2.25
N ALA A 56 0.86 10.56 -2.60
CA ALA A 56 0.47 10.07 -3.91
C ALA A 56 -0.74 9.16 -3.79
N GLY A 57 -1.57 9.17 -4.82
CA GLY A 57 -2.58 8.14 -5.01
C GLY A 57 -1.97 6.90 -5.63
N GLY A 58 -2.70 5.80 -5.61
CA GLY A 58 -2.25 4.56 -6.18
C GLY A 58 -3.36 3.52 -6.22
N ALA A 59 -3.03 2.36 -6.75
CA ALA A 59 -4.01 1.29 -6.93
C ALA A 59 -3.39 -0.08 -6.76
N LEU A 60 -4.25 -1.04 -6.44
CA LEU A 60 -3.95 -2.46 -6.65
C LEU A 60 -4.24 -2.76 -8.11
N SER A 61 -3.36 -3.53 -8.77
CA SER A 61 -3.50 -3.80 -10.18
C SER A 61 -3.24 -5.28 -10.48
N LYS A 62 -4.20 -5.91 -11.16
CA LYS A 62 -3.99 -7.25 -11.70
C LYS A 62 -3.67 -7.10 -13.18
N SER A 63 -2.48 -7.53 -13.58
CA SER A 63 -1.97 -7.34 -14.95
C SER A 63 -1.32 -8.61 -15.47
N ALA A 64 -1.44 -8.84 -16.77
CA ALA A 64 -0.70 -9.90 -17.42
C ALA A 64 0.79 -9.57 -17.59
N HIS A 65 1.15 -8.31 -17.42
CA HIS A 65 2.51 -7.82 -17.71
C HIS A 65 3.40 -7.71 -16.49
N ALA A 66 2.83 -7.82 -15.27
CA ALA A 66 3.61 -7.70 -14.04
C ALA A 66 2.99 -8.53 -12.93
N ARG A 67 3.84 -9.06 -12.07
CA ARG A 67 3.44 -9.98 -11.00
C ARG A 67 3.84 -9.39 -9.64
N PRO A 68 3.10 -9.75 -8.57
CA PRO A 68 3.51 -9.37 -7.22
C PRO A 68 4.79 -10.07 -6.80
N GLY A 69 5.43 -9.55 -5.77
CA GLY A 69 6.61 -10.15 -5.19
C GLY A 69 7.33 -9.19 -4.25
N PRO A 70 8.34 -9.69 -3.52
CA PRO A 70 8.97 -8.91 -2.45
C PRO A 70 10.10 -7.99 -2.89
N GLY A 71 10.40 -7.87 -4.17
CA GLY A 71 11.65 -7.25 -4.61
C GLY A 71 11.57 -5.77 -4.96
N GLY A 72 12.65 -5.05 -4.71
CA GLY A 72 13.02 -3.78 -5.34
C GLY A 72 12.43 -2.52 -4.73
N THR A 73 11.15 -2.47 -4.41
CA THR A 73 10.49 -1.25 -3.98
C THR A 73 9.56 -1.53 -2.81
N VAL A 74 9.55 -0.62 -1.84
CA VAL A 74 8.60 -0.69 -0.72
C VAL A 74 7.73 0.57 -0.74
N VAL A 75 6.42 0.36 -0.72
CA VAL A 75 5.45 1.44 -0.59
C VAL A 75 5.11 1.61 0.89
N TYR A 76 5.20 2.84 1.39
CA TYR A 76 4.86 3.14 2.78
C TYR A 76 3.53 3.86 2.83
N PHE A 77 2.60 3.31 3.60
CA PHE A 77 1.31 3.95 3.86
C PHE A 77 1.44 4.82 5.10
N SER A 78 0.88 6.02 5.05
CA SER A 78 0.93 6.94 6.17
C SER A 78 -0.14 6.61 7.20
N ALA A 79 0.21 6.70 8.47
CA ALA A 79 -0.68 6.44 9.59
C ALA A 79 -0.42 7.44 10.70
N GLU A 80 -1.36 7.55 11.64
CA GLU A 80 -1.15 8.35 12.85
C GLU A 80 -0.24 7.62 13.82
N ASP A 81 -0.45 6.32 14.00
CA ASP A 81 0.39 5.42 14.79
C ASP A 81 0.41 4.08 14.08
N CYS A 82 1.55 3.73 13.50
CA CYS A 82 1.64 2.54 12.66
C CYS A 82 1.37 1.23 13.42
N ALA A 83 1.46 1.23 14.75
CA ALA A 83 1.12 0.05 15.54
C ALA A 83 -0.35 -0.35 15.40
N VAL A 84 -1.24 0.61 15.12
CA VAL A 84 -2.67 0.33 14.96
C VAL A 84 -2.92 -0.51 13.71
N GLU A 85 -2.39 -0.07 12.57
CA GLU A 85 -2.52 -0.81 11.31
C GLU A 85 -1.77 -2.13 11.38
N GLU A 86 -0.56 -2.11 11.95
CA GLU A 86 0.25 -3.33 12.13
C GLU A 86 -0.54 -4.42 12.85
N ALA A 87 -1.31 -4.06 13.88
CA ALA A 87 -2.07 -5.03 14.67
C ALA A 87 -3.16 -5.74 13.85
N ARG A 88 -3.54 -5.21 12.70
CA ARG A 88 -4.58 -5.79 11.84
C ARG A 88 -4.04 -6.72 10.76
N VAL A 89 -2.72 -6.69 10.54
CA VAL A 89 -2.11 -7.35 9.36
C VAL A 89 -2.30 -8.86 9.38
N GLU A 90 -1.97 -9.53 10.49
CA GLU A 90 -2.03 -10.99 10.53
C GLU A 90 -3.45 -11.51 10.43
N ALA A 91 -4.38 -10.88 11.12
CA ALA A 91 -5.79 -11.27 11.04
C ALA A 91 -6.38 -11.07 9.65
N ALA A 92 -5.83 -10.12 8.89
CA ALA A 92 -6.28 -9.86 7.51
C ALA A 92 -5.62 -10.77 6.48
N GLY A 93 -4.70 -11.64 6.89
CA GLY A 93 -4.08 -12.63 6.01
C GLY A 93 -2.65 -12.34 5.61
N GLY A 94 -2.06 -11.27 6.11
CA GLY A 94 -0.67 -10.94 5.85
C GLY A 94 0.25 -11.38 6.97
N ALA A 95 1.45 -10.80 7.00
CA ALA A 95 2.43 -11.10 8.04
C ALA A 95 3.17 -9.81 8.43
N VAL A 96 3.55 -9.73 9.70
CA VAL A 96 4.41 -8.65 10.18
C VAL A 96 5.85 -9.15 10.07
N ILE A 97 6.65 -8.46 9.26
CA ILE A 97 8.06 -8.84 9.07
C ILE A 97 8.92 -8.19 10.14
N ARG A 98 8.70 -6.92 10.38
CA ARG A 98 9.40 -6.18 11.41
C ARG A 98 8.41 -5.26 12.13
N PRO A 99 8.10 -5.53 13.41
CA PRO A 99 7.16 -4.69 14.16
C PRO A 99 7.69 -3.27 14.32
N LYS A 100 6.80 -2.35 14.63
CA LYS A 100 7.07 -0.93 14.80
C LYS A 100 8.45 -0.68 15.41
N PHE A 101 9.25 0.12 14.71
CA PHE A 101 10.58 0.51 15.17
C PHE A 101 10.87 1.96 14.78
N SER A 102 11.76 2.59 15.55
CA SER A 102 12.13 3.98 15.32
C SER A 102 13.08 4.12 14.14
N ILE A 103 12.85 5.15 13.33
CA ILE A 103 13.77 5.57 12.28
C ILE A 103 14.30 6.98 12.56
N GLY A 104 14.48 7.29 13.85
CA GLY A 104 15.04 8.55 14.27
C GLY A 104 14.06 9.71 14.13
N GLU A 105 14.54 10.82 13.60
CA GLU A 105 13.74 12.02 13.43
C GLU A 105 12.60 11.84 12.42
N PHE A 106 12.62 10.79 11.62
CA PHE A 106 11.57 10.52 10.62
C PHE A 106 10.39 9.74 11.18
N GLY A 107 10.42 9.40 12.48
CA GLY A 107 9.30 8.74 13.15
C GLY A 107 9.49 7.24 13.29
N PHE A 108 8.45 6.50 12.93
CA PHE A 108 8.39 5.04 13.11
C PHE A 108 7.88 4.37 11.85
N VAL A 109 8.32 3.14 11.62
CA VAL A 109 7.77 2.31 10.55
C VAL A 109 7.53 0.90 11.04
N SER A 110 6.66 0.19 10.33
CA SER A 110 6.42 -1.23 10.46
C SER A 110 6.56 -1.83 9.07
N LEU A 111 7.24 -2.96 8.94
CA LEU A 111 7.36 -3.65 7.64
C LEU A 111 6.54 -4.91 7.67
N CYS A 112 5.72 -5.09 6.64
CA CYS A 112 4.73 -6.15 6.56
C CYS A 112 4.74 -6.80 5.19
N LYS A 113 4.07 -7.95 5.09
CA LYS A 113 3.82 -8.64 3.84
C LYS A 113 2.32 -8.74 3.64
N ASP A 114 1.86 -8.44 2.42
CA ASP A 114 0.45 -8.54 2.09
C ASP A 114 0.07 -9.97 1.69
N THR A 115 -1.19 -10.18 1.31
CA THR A 115 -1.70 -11.50 0.92
C THR A 115 -1.11 -11.99 -0.40
N GLU A 116 -0.47 -11.11 -1.16
CA GLU A 116 0.07 -11.42 -2.49
C GLU A 116 1.59 -11.59 -2.49
N GLY A 117 2.22 -11.48 -1.32
CA GLY A 117 3.66 -11.62 -1.19
C GLY A 117 4.45 -10.33 -1.38
N ASN A 118 3.78 -9.20 -1.51
CA ASN A 118 4.46 -7.90 -1.58
C ASN A 118 4.86 -7.44 -0.19
N ILE A 119 6.03 -6.82 -0.10
CA ILE A 119 6.46 -6.12 1.12
C ILE A 119 5.92 -4.70 1.06
N PHE A 120 5.33 -4.24 2.14
CA PHE A 120 4.90 -2.86 2.28
C PHE A 120 5.25 -2.35 3.68
N GLY A 121 5.25 -1.05 3.83
CA GLY A 121 5.51 -0.41 5.10
C GLY A 121 4.34 0.45 5.55
N ILE A 122 4.31 0.74 6.84
CA ILE A 122 3.39 1.70 7.45
C ILE A 122 4.25 2.68 8.22
N SER A 123 4.08 3.96 7.96
CA SER A 123 4.90 5.00 8.59
C SER A 123 4.05 5.96 9.40
N SER A 124 4.61 6.42 10.53
CA SER A 124 3.93 7.38 11.39
C SER A 124 4.96 8.20 12.16
N MET A 125 4.53 9.37 12.64
CA MET A 125 5.41 10.19 13.48
C MET A 125 5.28 9.83 14.97
N ALA A 126 4.20 9.15 15.33
CA ALA A 126 3.98 8.73 16.73
C ALA A 126 4.15 7.23 16.88
#